data_5339e9f2976b87e8da1223fa466c5790
#
_entry.id   5339e9f2976b87e8da1223fa466c5790
#
_cell.length_a   1.000
_cell.length_b   1.000
_cell.length_c   1.000
_cell.angle_alpha   90.00
_cell.angle_beta   90.00
_cell.angle_gamma   90.00
#
_symmetry.space_group_name_H-M   'P 1'
#
loop_
_entity.id
_entity.type
_entity.pdbx_description
1 polymer ?
#
loop_
_entity_poly.entity_id
_entity_poly.type
_entity_poly.pdbx_seq_one_letter_code
_entity_poly.pdbx_strand_id
1 'polypeptide(L)'
;MIFDIHSHVLQKVDDGAKNLEEAIFIVKDLISQGVKKVLLTPHNIPQKYTSSTEELKSQFELLKEEINKQNLDISIYLGQEIYYTKLTLKKLEEKELLSLNNTNYVLIEFSYYNEPNIEEILYEFKLKNYKIILAHIERYRYLQDIQKIIHLKLSFRTFNSSKFFYNMR
;
A
#
# COMPACT_ATOMS: atom_id res chain seq x y z
N MET A 1 -17.27 -4.21 10.23
CA MET A 1 -16.52 -4.71 9.04
C MET A 1 -15.20 -3.95 8.97
N ILE A 2 -14.08 -4.66 9.02
CA ILE A 2 -12.74 -4.04 8.93
C ILE A 2 -12.24 -4.17 7.49
N PHE A 3 -11.69 -3.07 6.95
CA PHE A 3 -10.95 -3.06 5.69
C PHE A 3 -9.50 -2.68 5.97
N ASP A 4 -8.59 -3.62 5.80
CA ASP A 4 -7.16 -3.38 5.90
C ASP A 4 -6.64 -2.87 4.55
N ILE A 5 -6.01 -1.70 4.54
CA ILE A 5 -5.53 -1.05 3.31
C ILE A 5 -4.01 -1.11 3.12
N HIS A 6 -3.30 -1.80 4.01
CA HIS A 6 -1.84 -1.89 3.96
C HIS A 6 -1.37 -3.21 4.58
N SER A 7 -1.03 -4.19 3.74
CA SER A 7 -0.62 -5.52 4.20
C SER A 7 0.35 -6.21 3.26
N HIS A 8 1.25 -7.03 3.85
CA HIS A 8 2.29 -7.80 3.15
C HIS A 8 1.94 -9.29 3.17
N VAL A 9 0.78 -9.64 2.65
CA VAL A 9 0.28 -11.03 2.61
C VAL A 9 0.66 -11.74 1.33
N LEU A 10 0.97 -10.98 0.25
CA LEU A 10 1.28 -11.57 -1.04
C LEU A 10 2.61 -12.34 -0.98
N GLN A 11 2.57 -13.63 -1.35
CA GLN A 11 3.69 -14.53 -1.20
C GLN A 11 4.85 -14.24 -2.19
N LYS A 12 6.10 -14.42 -1.74
CA LYS A 12 7.34 -14.45 -2.56
C LYS A 12 7.71 -13.14 -3.27
N VAL A 13 7.17 -12.00 -2.86
CA VAL A 13 7.39 -10.73 -3.56
C VAL A 13 8.14 -9.69 -2.72
N ASP A 14 8.07 -9.82 -1.39
CA ASP A 14 8.76 -8.95 -0.43
C ASP A 14 9.12 -9.69 0.87
N ASP A 15 9.21 -9.00 2.00
CA ASP A 15 9.47 -9.58 3.33
C ASP A 15 8.22 -10.11 4.04
N GLY A 16 7.08 -10.12 3.38
CA GLY A 16 5.84 -10.72 3.88
C GLY A 16 5.84 -12.24 3.78
N ALA A 17 4.76 -12.83 3.29
CA ALA A 17 4.59 -14.28 3.20
C ALA A 17 5.63 -14.93 2.27
N LYS A 18 6.30 -16.00 2.75
CA LYS A 18 7.35 -16.71 2.00
C LYS A 18 6.80 -17.68 0.97
N ASN A 19 5.58 -18.14 1.15
CA ASN A 19 4.92 -19.10 0.29
C ASN A 19 3.39 -18.98 0.42
N LEU A 20 2.66 -19.69 -0.43
CA LEU A 20 1.19 -19.64 -0.46
C LEU A 20 0.55 -20.14 0.85
N GLU A 21 1.16 -21.14 1.52
CA GLU A 21 0.64 -21.66 2.79
C GLU A 21 0.70 -20.61 3.88
N GLU A 22 1.81 -19.87 3.97
CA GLU A 22 1.98 -18.77 4.91
C GLU A 22 1.03 -17.61 4.60
N ALA A 23 0.84 -17.27 3.32
CA ALA A 23 -0.14 -16.28 2.89
C ALA A 23 -1.56 -16.66 3.32
N ILE A 24 -1.98 -17.91 3.12
CA ILE A 24 -3.29 -18.41 3.56
C ILE A 24 -3.40 -18.43 5.09
N PHE A 25 -2.34 -18.75 5.82
CA PHE A 25 -2.32 -18.67 7.28
C PHE A 25 -2.60 -17.24 7.75
N ILE A 26 -1.91 -16.24 7.18
CA ILE A 26 -2.11 -14.82 7.49
C ILE A 26 -3.54 -14.39 7.12
N VAL A 27 -4.06 -14.81 5.97
CA VAL A 27 -5.45 -14.52 5.57
C VAL A 27 -6.46 -15.06 6.60
N LYS A 28 -6.28 -16.28 7.09
CA LYS A 28 -7.15 -16.86 8.12
C LYS A 28 -7.07 -16.10 9.45
N ASP A 29 -5.88 -15.64 9.82
CA ASP A 29 -5.69 -14.80 11.00
C ASP A 29 -6.41 -13.45 10.86
N LEU A 30 -6.29 -12.76 9.70
CA LEU A 30 -7.03 -11.54 9.39
C LEU A 30 -8.56 -11.75 9.50
N ILE A 31 -9.08 -12.87 8.98
CA ILE A 31 -10.51 -13.22 9.09
C ILE A 31 -10.90 -13.37 10.55
N SER A 32 -10.08 -14.04 11.37
CA SER A 32 -10.32 -14.23 12.80
C SER A 32 -10.41 -12.93 13.59
N GLN A 33 -9.67 -11.89 13.13
CA GLN A 33 -9.69 -10.53 13.65
C GLN A 33 -10.88 -9.68 13.12
N GLY A 34 -11.73 -10.24 12.27
CA GLY A 34 -12.91 -9.56 11.72
C GLY A 34 -12.64 -8.75 10.45
N VAL A 35 -11.46 -8.92 9.82
CA VAL A 35 -11.16 -8.32 8.53
C VAL A 35 -11.98 -8.99 7.44
N LYS A 36 -12.70 -8.22 6.64
CA LYS A 36 -13.52 -8.68 5.51
C LYS A 36 -12.96 -8.25 4.15
N LYS A 37 -12.12 -7.23 4.14
CA LYS A 37 -11.46 -6.75 2.94
C LYS A 37 -10.01 -6.43 3.26
N VAL A 38 -9.09 -6.81 2.39
CA VAL A 38 -7.67 -6.50 2.53
C VAL A 38 -7.06 -6.07 1.21
N LEU A 39 -6.29 -5.02 1.25
CA LEU A 39 -5.50 -4.52 0.12
C LEU A 39 -4.06 -5.01 0.31
N LEU A 40 -3.63 -5.89 -0.56
CA LEU A 40 -2.27 -6.42 -0.59
C LEU A 40 -1.35 -5.39 -1.22
N THR A 41 -0.40 -4.90 -0.45
CA THR A 41 0.50 -3.82 -0.83
C THR A 41 1.96 -4.21 -0.69
N PRO A 42 2.44 -5.20 -1.47
CA PRO A 42 3.83 -5.59 -1.40
C PRO A 42 4.74 -4.40 -1.67
N HIS A 43 5.92 -4.43 -1.05
CA HIS A 43 6.93 -3.39 -1.23
C HIS A 43 7.42 -3.28 -2.68
N ASN A 44 7.63 -2.03 -3.12
CA ASN A 44 8.54 -1.71 -4.21
C ASN A 44 9.66 -0.82 -3.66
N ILE A 45 10.80 -1.42 -3.36
CA ILE A 45 12.00 -0.73 -2.86
C ILE A 45 13.13 -0.98 -3.86
N PRO A 46 13.66 0.05 -4.53
CA PRO A 46 14.74 -0.11 -5.49
C PRO A 46 15.90 -0.94 -4.94
N GLN A 47 16.41 -1.86 -5.73
CA GLN A 47 17.51 -2.78 -5.41
C GLN A 47 17.20 -3.83 -4.32
N LYS A 48 16.01 -3.81 -3.71
CA LYS A 48 15.65 -4.76 -2.66
C LYS A 48 14.40 -5.58 -3.03
N TYR A 49 13.30 -4.92 -3.33
CA TYR A 49 12.03 -5.54 -3.71
C TYR A 49 11.53 -4.90 -5.01
N THR A 50 11.72 -5.57 -6.14
CA THR A 50 11.52 -5.02 -7.49
C THR A 50 10.68 -5.94 -8.38
N SER A 51 9.76 -6.69 -7.79
CA SER A 51 8.84 -7.54 -8.55
C SER A 51 8.07 -6.74 -9.59
N SER A 52 7.98 -7.29 -10.80
CA SER A 52 7.23 -6.67 -11.89
C SER A 52 5.73 -6.67 -11.61
N THR A 53 4.99 -5.80 -12.29
CA THR A 53 3.52 -5.76 -12.16
C THR A 53 2.86 -7.07 -12.62
N GLU A 54 3.46 -7.76 -13.57
CA GLU A 54 3.04 -9.06 -14.09
C GLU A 54 3.23 -10.16 -13.04
N GLU A 55 4.39 -10.16 -12.37
CA GLU A 55 4.69 -11.10 -11.30
C GLU A 55 3.72 -10.90 -10.12
N LEU A 56 3.51 -9.65 -9.70
CA LEU A 56 2.56 -9.33 -8.63
C LEU A 56 1.14 -9.81 -8.96
N LYS A 57 0.67 -9.57 -10.19
CA LYS A 57 -0.64 -10.03 -10.64
C LYS A 57 -0.74 -11.56 -10.67
N SER A 58 0.32 -12.24 -11.12
CA SER A 58 0.38 -13.70 -11.12
C SER A 58 0.28 -14.28 -9.71
N GLN A 59 1.06 -13.76 -8.76
CA GLN A 59 1.00 -14.19 -7.36
C GLN A 59 -0.37 -13.86 -6.70
N PHE A 60 -0.96 -12.74 -7.07
CA PHE A 60 -2.29 -12.34 -6.60
C PHE A 60 -3.39 -13.31 -7.06
N GLU A 61 -3.40 -13.70 -8.33
CA GLU A 61 -4.40 -14.66 -8.82
C GLU A 61 -4.22 -16.04 -8.17
N LEU A 62 -2.98 -16.52 -7.95
CA LEU A 62 -2.72 -17.76 -7.23
C LEU A 62 -3.31 -17.73 -5.80
N LEU A 63 -3.08 -16.65 -5.06
CA LEU A 63 -3.64 -16.49 -3.72
C LEU A 63 -5.16 -16.42 -3.74
N LYS A 64 -5.74 -15.69 -4.69
CA LYS A 64 -7.18 -15.55 -4.86
C LYS A 64 -7.86 -16.87 -5.19
N GLU A 65 -7.26 -17.69 -6.06
CA GLU A 65 -7.75 -19.04 -6.37
C GLU A 65 -7.77 -19.92 -5.12
N GLU A 66 -6.71 -19.90 -4.30
CA GLU A 66 -6.64 -20.69 -3.08
C GLU A 66 -7.63 -20.22 -2.01
N ILE A 67 -7.84 -18.90 -1.87
CA ILE A 67 -8.88 -18.31 -1.00
C ILE A 67 -10.27 -18.84 -1.42
N ASN A 68 -10.57 -18.81 -2.72
CA ASN A 68 -11.85 -19.30 -3.23
C ASN A 68 -12.02 -20.80 -3.02
N LYS A 69 -10.98 -21.60 -3.31
CA LYS A 69 -10.99 -23.06 -3.11
C LYS A 69 -11.25 -23.44 -1.64
N GLN A 70 -10.73 -22.67 -0.69
CA GLN A 70 -10.97 -22.89 0.74
C GLN A 70 -12.23 -22.20 1.25
N ASN A 71 -13.03 -21.54 0.40
CA ASN A 71 -14.24 -20.79 0.77
C ASN A 71 -14.01 -19.78 1.90
N LEU A 72 -12.88 -19.06 1.90
CA LEU A 72 -12.54 -18.07 2.92
C LEU A 72 -13.34 -16.78 2.70
N ASP A 73 -14.02 -16.29 3.73
CA ASP A 73 -14.91 -15.12 3.68
C ASP A 73 -14.13 -13.79 3.80
N ILE A 74 -13.35 -13.50 2.76
CA ILE A 74 -12.57 -12.27 2.63
C ILE A 74 -12.46 -11.84 1.17
N SER A 75 -12.48 -10.54 0.90
CA SER A 75 -12.18 -9.99 -0.41
C SER A 75 -10.77 -9.42 -0.41
N ILE A 76 -9.96 -9.80 -1.40
CA ILE A 76 -8.59 -9.28 -1.55
C ILE A 76 -8.50 -8.34 -2.74
N TYR A 77 -7.65 -7.33 -2.64
CA TYR A 77 -7.35 -6.33 -3.67
C TYR A 77 -5.84 -6.18 -3.80
N LEU A 78 -5.36 -5.71 -4.94
CA LEU A 78 -3.92 -5.55 -5.19
C LEU A 78 -3.55 -4.08 -5.34
N GLY A 79 -2.41 -3.72 -4.79
CA GLY A 79 -1.71 -2.45 -4.94
C GLY A 79 -0.22 -2.63 -4.69
N GLN A 80 0.49 -1.56 -4.43
CA GLN A 80 1.88 -1.57 -3.99
C GLN A 80 2.14 -0.52 -2.90
N GLU A 81 3.03 -0.82 -1.96
CA GLU A 81 3.70 0.16 -1.13
C GLU A 81 4.98 0.58 -1.84
N ILE A 82 5.01 1.82 -2.33
CA ILE A 82 6.05 2.32 -3.21
C ILE A 82 7.00 3.21 -2.43
N TYR A 83 8.27 2.80 -2.29
CA TYR A 83 9.31 3.68 -1.79
C TYR A 83 9.57 4.79 -2.82
N TYR A 84 9.36 6.04 -2.40
CA TYR A 84 9.44 7.19 -3.27
C TYR A 84 10.84 7.39 -3.86
N THR A 85 10.87 7.59 -5.15
CA THR A 85 12.04 8.07 -5.92
C THR A 85 11.58 9.14 -6.91
N LYS A 86 12.49 9.91 -7.46
CA LYS A 86 12.19 10.89 -8.54
C LYS A 86 11.56 10.26 -9.79
N LEU A 87 11.70 8.93 -9.96
CA LEU A 87 11.12 8.20 -11.09
C LEU A 87 9.73 7.62 -10.78
N THR A 88 9.26 7.70 -9.54
CA THR A 88 8.02 7.03 -9.10
C THR A 88 6.81 7.46 -9.93
N LEU A 89 6.64 8.76 -10.12
CA LEU A 89 5.48 9.28 -10.88
C LEU A 89 5.52 8.82 -12.34
N LYS A 90 6.68 8.88 -12.99
CA LYS A 90 6.88 8.38 -14.36
C LYS A 90 6.54 6.89 -14.46
N LYS A 91 7.03 6.07 -13.54
CA LYS A 91 6.78 4.62 -13.52
C LYS A 91 5.31 4.27 -13.31
N LEU A 92 4.58 5.07 -12.51
CA LEU A 92 3.13 4.92 -12.37
C LEU A 92 2.40 5.22 -13.69
N GLU A 93 2.79 6.28 -14.40
CA GLU A 93 2.21 6.63 -15.72
C GLU A 93 2.52 5.55 -16.77
N GLU A 94 3.70 4.95 -16.72
CA GLU A 94 4.15 3.85 -17.61
C GLU A 94 3.60 2.47 -17.18
N LYS A 95 2.83 2.40 -16.07
CA LYS A 95 2.26 1.17 -15.51
C LYS A 95 3.31 0.14 -15.05
N GLU A 96 4.52 0.59 -14.77
CA GLU A 96 5.57 -0.24 -14.15
C GLU A 96 5.37 -0.38 -12.63
N LEU A 97 4.49 0.44 -12.02
CA LEU A 97 4.09 0.38 -10.64
C LEU A 97 2.57 0.33 -10.53
N LEU A 98 2.05 -0.26 -9.45
CA LEU A 98 0.62 -0.41 -9.22
C LEU A 98 0.10 0.68 -8.29
N SER A 99 -0.97 1.34 -8.72
CA SER A 99 -1.84 2.07 -7.80
C SER A 99 -2.72 1.11 -6.98
N LEU A 100 -3.38 1.61 -5.96
CA LEU A 100 -4.23 0.79 -5.10
C LEU A 100 -5.50 0.37 -5.84
N ASN A 101 -5.61 -0.92 -6.14
CA ASN A 101 -6.74 -1.53 -6.84
C ASN A 101 -7.13 -0.81 -8.15
N ASN A 102 -6.15 -0.41 -8.95
CA ASN A 102 -6.33 0.33 -10.21
C ASN A 102 -7.09 1.65 -10.06
N THR A 103 -7.11 2.24 -8.89
CA THR A 103 -7.67 3.58 -8.63
C THR A 103 -6.60 4.65 -8.85
N ASN A 104 -6.92 5.90 -8.58
CA ASN A 104 -5.93 6.98 -8.55
C ASN A 104 -5.25 7.16 -7.17
N TYR A 105 -5.48 6.26 -6.23
CA TYR A 105 -4.77 6.26 -4.95
C TYR A 105 -3.47 5.48 -5.05
N VAL A 106 -2.41 6.00 -4.44
CA VAL A 106 -1.09 5.36 -4.36
C VAL A 106 -0.58 5.39 -2.93
N LEU A 107 -0.02 4.28 -2.46
CA LEU A 107 0.58 4.18 -1.14
C LEU A 107 2.07 4.46 -1.27
N ILE A 108 2.53 5.52 -0.66
CA ILE A 108 3.92 6.00 -0.77
C ILE A 108 4.61 5.92 0.58
N GLU A 109 5.78 5.30 0.59
CA GLU A 109 6.75 5.32 1.67
C GLU A 109 7.90 6.30 1.35
N PHE A 110 8.28 7.14 2.31
CA PHE A 110 9.44 8.03 2.21
C PHE A 110 10.62 7.52 3.05
N SER A 111 11.79 8.11 2.85
CA SER A 111 12.93 7.89 3.73
C SER A 111 12.60 8.31 5.17
N TYR A 112 12.97 7.49 6.15
CA TYR A 112 12.83 7.83 7.58
C TYR A 112 13.82 8.89 8.05
N TYR A 113 14.94 9.03 7.35
CA TYR A 113 16.07 9.85 7.78
C TYR A 113 16.15 11.21 7.08
N ASN A 114 15.76 11.25 5.82
CA ASN A 114 15.88 12.45 4.98
C ASN A 114 14.48 12.94 4.65
N GLU A 115 14.15 14.14 5.14
CA GLU A 115 12.91 14.82 4.80
C GLU A 115 12.93 15.22 3.32
N PRO A 116 12.02 14.68 2.48
CA PRO A 116 11.87 15.14 1.11
C PRO A 116 11.05 16.45 1.10
N ASN A 117 11.07 17.17 -0.02
CA ASN A 117 10.11 18.26 -0.24
C ASN A 117 8.70 17.66 -0.50
N ILE A 118 8.03 17.27 0.60
CA ILE A 118 6.75 16.54 0.53
C ILE A 118 5.69 17.35 -0.21
N GLU A 119 5.61 18.67 0.01
CA GLU A 119 4.59 19.51 -0.61
C GLU A 119 4.74 19.55 -2.14
N GLU A 120 5.96 19.68 -2.64
CA GLU A 120 6.25 19.63 -4.06
C GLU A 120 5.86 18.27 -4.67
N ILE A 121 6.24 17.18 -4.01
CA ILE A 121 5.89 15.82 -4.45
C ILE A 121 4.38 15.65 -4.50
N LEU A 122 3.65 16.04 -3.44
CA LEU A 122 2.20 15.94 -3.39
C LEU A 122 1.54 16.78 -4.50
N TYR A 123 2.10 17.94 -4.80
CA TYR A 123 1.61 18.80 -5.87
C TYR A 123 1.82 18.16 -7.25
N GLU A 124 3.00 17.59 -7.53
CA GLU A 124 3.28 16.88 -8.78
C GLU A 124 2.31 15.70 -9.01
N PHE A 125 2.10 14.88 -7.97
CA PHE A 125 1.15 13.77 -8.05
C PHE A 125 -0.29 14.23 -8.27
N LYS A 126 -0.70 15.32 -7.61
CA LYS A 126 -2.02 15.93 -7.79
C LYS A 126 -2.23 16.43 -9.23
N LEU A 127 -1.21 17.03 -9.86
CA LEU A 127 -1.28 17.46 -11.27
C LEU A 127 -1.53 16.29 -12.23
N LYS A 128 -1.07 15.10 -11.86
CA LYS A 128 -1.28 13.85 -12.61
C LYS A 128 -2.51 13.07 -12.14
N ASN A 129 -3.38 13.69 -11.33
CA ASN A 129 -4.61 13.12 -10.79
C ASN A 129 -4.38 11.93 -9.83
N TYR A 130 -3.18 11.76 -9.28
CA TYR A 130 -2.94 10.80 -8.21
C TYR A 130 -3.21 11.40 -6.83
N LYS A 131 -3.66 10.55 -5.91
CA LYS A 131 -3.89 10.86 -4.49
C LYS A 131 -2.99 9.99 -3.64
N ILE A 132 -2.10 10.62 -2.87
CA ILE A 132 -1.14 9.91 -2.04
C ILE A 132 -1.77 9.51 -0.70
N ILE A 133 -1.58 8.25 -0.33
CA ILE A 133 -1.70 7.75 1.03
C ILE A 133 -0.28 7.57 1.57
N LEU A 134 0.04 8.19 2.71
CA LEU A 134 1.35 8.05 3.33
C LEU A 134 1.37 6.77 4.16
N ALA A 135 2.32 5.89 3.86
CA ALA A 135 2.56 4.70 4.65
C ALA A 135 3.13 5.09 6.02
N HIS A 136 2.72 4.41 7.09
CA HIS A 136 3.23 4.48 8.48
C HIS A 136 3.83 5.85 8.88
N ILE A 137 3.02 6.91 8.74
CA ILE A 137 3.41 8.32 8.98
C ILE A 137 4.02 8.54 10.37
N GLU A 138 3.69 7.72 11.34
CA GLU A 138 4.21 7.74 12.71
C GLU A 138 5.71 7.43 12.79
N ARG A 139 6.31 6.85 11.74
CA ARG A 139 7.75 6.52 11.69
C ARG A 139 8.62 7.68 11.20
N TYR A 140 8.02 8.71 10.57
CA TYR A 140 8.80 9.85 10.06
C TYR A 140 9.03 10.88 11.16
N ARG A 141 10.29 11.07 11.58
CA ARG A 141 10.64 12.06 12.61
C ARG A 141 10.27 13.48 12.23
N TYR A 142 10.33 13.82 10.95
CA TYR A 142 10.01 15.14 10.41
C TYR A 142 8.49 15.38 10.22
N LEU A 143 7.64 14.38 10.48
CA LEU A 143 6.18 14.48 10.47
C LEU A 143 5.56 14.26 11.87
N GLN A 144 6.31 14.50 12.94
CA GLN A 144 5.78 14.41 14.31
C GLN A 144 4.94 15.65 14.69
N ASP A 145 5.08 16.77 13.97
CA ASP A 145 4.27 17.96 14.16
C ASP A 145 2.86 17.75 13.59
N ILE A 146 1.86 17.74 14.49
CA ILE A 146 0.46 17.56 14.14
C ILE A 146 -0.07 18.65 13.20
N GLN A 147 0.43 19.89 13.33
CA GLN A 147 0.02 21.01 12.47
C GLN A 147 0.47 20.79 11.03
N LYS A 148 1.69 20.27 10.86
CA LYS A 148 2.21 19.90 9.55
C LYS A 148 1.37 18.80 8.90
N ILE A 149 1.00 17.77 9.67
CA ILE A 149 0.13 16.68 9.18
C ILE A 149 -1.25 17.22 8.76
N ILE A 150 -1.84 18.09 9.57
CA ILE A 150 -3.14 18.71 9.27
C ILE A 150 -3.04 19.55 7.99
N HIS A 151 -1.97 20.34 7.85
CA HIS A 151 -1.74 21.15 6.64
C HIS A 151 -1.66 20.28 5.39
N LEU A 152 -0.83 19.24 5.39
CA LEU A 152 -0.72 18.30 4.27
C LEU A 152 -2.06 17.65 3.93
N LYS A 153 -2.81 17.22 4.94
CA LYS A 153 -4.14 16.61 4.75
C LYS A 153 -5.13 17.57 4.10
N LEU A 154 -5.19 18.81 4.56
CA LEU A 154 -6.15 19.80 4.05
C LEU A 154 -5.76 20.30 2.65
N SER A 155 -4.49 20.60 2.42
CA SER A 155 -4.00 21.17 1.17
C SER A 155 -3.99 20.16 0.01
N PHE A 156 -3.68 18.89 0.29
CA PHE A 156 -3.47 17.87 -0.75
C PHE A 156 -4.44 16.69 -0.67
N ARG A 157 -5.36 16.67 0.32
CA ARG A 157 -6.28 15.54 0.57
C ARG A 157 -5.54 14.21 0.71
N THR A 158 -4.37 14.26 1.38
CA THR A 158 -3.60 13.05 1.69
C THR A 158 -4.27 12.26 2.81
N PHE A 159 -4.03 10.96 2.82
CA PHE A 159 -4.50 10.05 3.86
C PHE A 159 -3.32 9.37 4.53
N ASN A 160 -3.56 8.81 5.71
CA ASN A 160 -2.56 8.06 6.47
C ASN A 160 -3.06 6.62 6.62
N SER A 161 -2.25 5.63 6.26
CA SER A 161 -2.62 4.22 6.36
C SER A 161 -2.90 3.77 7.79
N SER A 162 -2.19 4.31 8.78
CA SER A 162 -2.36 3.94 10.20
C SER A 162 -3.68 4.38 10.84
N LYS A 163 -4.42 5.32 10.25
CA LYS A 163 -5.69 5.84 10.80
C LYS A 163 -6.96 5.32 10.13
N PHE A 164 -6.86 4.57 9.06
CA PHE A 164 -8.06 4.05 8.39
C PHE A 164 -8.83 2.99 9.21
N PHE A 165 -8.18 2.39 10.23
CA PHE A 165 -8.82 1.46 11.14
C PHE A 165 -9.89 2.07 12.06
N TYR A 166 -9.90 3.40 12.27
CA TYR A 166 -10.72 4.03 13.32
C TYR A 166 -12.02 4.68 12.84
N ASN A 167 -12.24 4.90 11.53
CA ASN A 167 -13.35 5.73 11.04
C ASN A 167 -14.36 5.00 10.13
N MET A 168 -14.42 3.70 10.13
CA MET A 168 -15.48 2.93 9.47
C MET A 168 -16.38 2.20 10.50
N ARG A 169 -16.89 2.95 11.48
CA ARG A 169 -18.06 2.52 12.26
C ARG A 169 -19.29 3.14 11.68
#